data_31b2935e8e66d6396a20468bc2cd36c2
#
_entry.id   31b2935e8e66d6396a20468bc2cd36c2
#
_cell.length_a   1.000
_cell.length_b   1.000
_cell.length_c   1.000
_cell.angle_alpha   90.00
_cell.angle_beta   90.00
_cell.angle_gamma   90.00
#
_symmetry.space_group_name_H-M   'P 1'
#
loop_
_entity.id
_entity.type
_entity.pdbx_description
1 polymer ?
#
loop_
_entity_poly.entity_id
_entity_poly.type
_entity_poly.pdbx_seq_one_letter_code
_entity_poly.pdbx_strand_id
1 'polypeptide(L)'
;MEETTIVIMLKDEETGFLDQELGSYSVPERAELIWSIYVKSNEVVLRLSCDRELEDWEYEAVFDYYDTEPVGALVDTIIEEEGHCDPGWIVGFPFIDDQDAMEGKLAKILQAHEKELRSVFDAIKDKEDDYREE
;
A
#
# COMPACT_ATOMS: atom_id res chain seq x y z
N MET A 1 16.09 12.97 -10.03
CA MET A 1 15.05 12.24 -9.31
C MET A 1 13.76 12.25 -10.09
N GLU A 2 13.20 11.10 -10.32
CA GLU A 2 11.99 11.00 -11.10
C GLU A 2 10.78 10.96 -10.19
N GLU A 3 9.81 11.80 -10.49
CA GLU A 3 8.52 11.75 -9.82
C GLU A 3 7.55 10.99 -10.72
N THR A 4 6.70 10.19 -10.11
CA THR A 4 5.65 9.48 -10.83
C THR A 4 4.33 10.20 -10.58
N THR A 5 3.58 10.44 -11.64
CA THR A 5 2.25 11.02 -11.51
C THR A 5 1.22 9.90 -11.51
N ILE A 6 0.35 9.89 -10.52
CA ILE A 6 -0.76 8.94 -10.46
C ILE A 6 -2.07 9.69 -10.63
N VAL A 7 -3.03 9.00 -11.25
CA VAL A 7 -4.38 9.55 -11.45
C VAL A 7 -5.32 8.83 -10.50
N ILE A 8 -6.09 9.60 -9.73
CA ILE A 8 -7.07 9.02 -8.80
C ILE A 8 -8.44 9.17 -9.41
N MET A 9 -9.16 8.06 -9.48
CA MET A 9 -10.50 8.00 -10.05
C MET A 9 -11.53 7.78 -8.96
N LEU A 10 -12.73 8.30 -9.21
CA LEU A 10 -13.88 8.03 -8.37
C LEU A 10 -14.53 6.73 -8.81
N LYS A 11 -14.75 5.82 -7.88
CA LYS A 11 -15.45 4.57 -8.15
C LYS A 11 -16.93 4.76 -7.93
N ASP A 12 -17.72 4.42 -8.95
CA ASP A 12 -19.18 4.50 -8.88
C ASP A 12 -19.69 3.40 -7.95
N GLU A 13 -20.51 3.77 -6.97
CA GLU A 13 -21.01 2.83 -5.97
C GLU A 13 -22.01 1.83 -6.54
N GLU A 14 -22.73 2.21 -7.60
CA GLU A 14 -23.73 1.34 -8.22
C GLU A 14 -23.11 0.35 -9.21
N THR A 15 -22.20 0.83 -10.07
CA THR A 15 -21.62 0.01 -11.13
C THR A 15 -20.28 -0.61 -10.76
N GLY A 16 -19.56 -0.01 -9.81
CA GLY A 16 -18.22 -0.43 -9.46
C GLY A 16 -17.15 0.00 -10.45
N PHE A 17 -17.50 0.78 -11.45
CA PHE A 17 -16.53 1.26 -12.43
C PHE A 17 -15.87 2.56 -11.97
N LEU A 18 -14.63 2.78 -12.44
CA LEU A 18 -13.91 4.03 -12.21
C LEU A 18 -14.32 4.97 -13.35
N ASP A 19 -15.21 5.91 -13.07
CA ASP A 19 -15.85 6.69 -14.10
C ASP A 19 -15.58 8.20 -14.07
N GLN A 20 -14.87 8.68 -13.04
CA GLN A 20 -14.57 10.11 -12.93
C GLN A 20 -13.16 10.33 -12.41
N GLU A 21 -12.37 11.11 -13.14
CA GLU A 21 -11.04 11.48 -12.69
C GLU A 21 -11.14 12.59 -11.65
N LEU A 22 -10.54 12.39 -10.49
CA LEU A 22 -10.53 13.37 -9.41
C LEU A 22 -9.31 14.28 -9.46
N GLY A 23 -8.20 13.80 -10.01
CA GLY A 23 -7.00 14.59 -10.13
C GLY A 23 -5.77 13.75 -10.37
N SER A 24 -4.67 14.44 -10.64
CA SER A 24 -3.35 13.84 -10.80
C SER A 24 -2.46 14.28 -9.67
N TYR A 25 -1.69 13.36 -9.11
CA TYR A 25 -0.87 13.63 -7.93
C TYR A 25 0.54 13.13 -8.16
N SER A 26 1.53 13.91 -7.73
CA SER A 26 2.94 13.52 -7.86
C SER A 26 3.36 12.69 -6.65
N VAL A 27 4.02 11.56 -6.92
CA VAL A 27 4.59 10.71 -5.89
C VAL A 27 6.10 10.69 -6.12
N PRO A 28 6.90 11.25 -5.19
CA PRO A 28 8.33 11.42 -5.45
C PRO A 28 9.13 10.12 -5.43
N GLU A 29 8.73 9.14 -4.63
CA GLU A 29 9.47 7.89 -4.50
C GLU A 29 8.53 6.72 -4.28
N ARG A 30 8.92 5.54 -4.76
CA ARG A 30 8.30 4.26 -4.44
C ARG A 30 6.84 4.13 -4.89
N ALA A 31 6.49 4.81 -5.99
CA ALA A 31 5.15 4.68 -6.57
C ALA A 31 4.83 3.24 -6.99
N GLU A 32 5.85 2.42 -7.26
CA GLU A 32 5.68 1.01 -7.61
C GLU A 32 5.09 0.17 -6.48
N LEU A 33 5.08 0.70 -5.26
CA LEU A 33 4.41 0.03 -4.14
C LEU A 33 2.90 0.22 -4.16
N ILE A 34 2.41 1.15 -4.97
CA ILE A 34 0.96 1.36 -5.13
C ILE A 34 0.45 0.38 -6.18
N TRP A 35 -0.37 -0.58 -5.75
CA TRP A 35 -1.01 -1.52 -6.66
C TRP A 35 -2.25 -0.92 -7.29
N SER A 36 -3.08 -0.25 -6.48
CA SER A 36 -4.24 0.48 -7.00
C SER A 36 -4.65 1.56 -6.01
N ILE A 37 -5.32 2.59 -6.52
CA ILE A 37 -5.84 3.66 -5.68
C ILE A 37 -7.09 4.24 -6.34
N TYR A 38 -8.14 4.42 -5.55
CA TYR A 38 -9.36 5.06 -6.01
C TYR A 38 -10.10 5.67 -4.81
N VAL A 39 -11.12 6.47 -5.11
CA VAL A 39 -11.98 7.05 -4.06
C VAL A 39 -13.37 6.45 -4.19
N LYS A 40 -13.93 6.05 -3.08
CA LYS A 40 -15.29 5.54 -3.00
C LYS A 40 -15.94 6.11 -1.74
N SER A 41 -17.12 6.71 -1.89
CA SER A 41 -17.83 7.31 -0.75
C SER A 41 -16.96 8.31 0.02
N ASN A 42 -16.21 9.13 -0.71
CA ASN A 42 -15.34 10.17 -0.16
C ASN A 42 -14.16 9.61 0.65
N GLU A 43 -13.89 8.33 0.52
CA GLU A 43 -12.75 7.70 1.17
C GLU A 43 -11.77 7.14 0.14
N VAL A 44 -10.49 7.40 0.35
CA VAL A 44 -9.43 6.83 -0.49
C VAL A 44 -9.25 5.36 -0.12
N VAL A 45 -9.25 4.49 -1.12
CA VAL A 45 -8.92 3.08 -0.95
C VAL A 45 -7.60 2.85 -1.70
N LEU A 46 -6.55 2.61 -0.94
CA LEU A 46 -5.20 2.46 -1.48
C LEU A 46 -4.71 1.05 -1.20
N ARG A 47 -4.37 0.32 -2.25
CA ARG A 47 -3.76 -1.00 -2.11
C ARG A 47 -2.26 -0.89 -2.27
N LEU A 48 -1.54 -1.31 -1.25
CA LEU A 48 -0.08 -1.34 -1.23
C LEU A 48 0.40 -2.76 -1.46
N SER A 49 1.54 -2.90 -2.11
CA SER A 49 2.14 -4.21 -2.37
C SER A 49 3.60 -4.18 -1.95
N CYS A 50 4.29 -5.31 -2.11
CA CYS A 50 5.73 -5.34 -1.94
C CYS A 50 6.39 -5.17 -3.31
N ASP A 51 7.69 -4.87 -3.30
CA ASP A 51 8.41 -4.52 -4.51
C ASP A 51 9.20 -5.69 -5.11
N ARG A 52 8.88 -6.92 -4.73
CA ARG A 52 9.60 -8.11 -5.20
C ARG A 52 8.71 -9.34 -5.16
N GLU A 53 9.11 -10.34 -5.94
CA GLU A 53 8.45 -11.65 -5.89
C GLU A 53 8.89 -12.39 -4.64
N LEU A 54 7.97 -13.12 -4.03
CA LEU A 54 8.23 -13.84 -2.80
C LEU A 54 8.02 -15.34 -3.00
N GLU A 55 8.83 -16.13 -2.29
CA GLU A 55 8.58 -17.55 -2.16
C GLU A 55 7.47 -17.78 -1.14
N ASP A 56 6.89 -18.97 -1.12
CA ASP A 56 5.76 -19.27 -0.24
C ASP A 56 6.07 -18.98 1.23
N TRP A 57 7.25 -19.36 1.68
CA TRP A 57 7.64 -19.12 3.09
C TRP A 57 7.81 -17.62 3.37
N GLU A 58 8.32 -16.87 2.38
CA GLU A 58 8.48 -15.42 2.54
C GLU A 58 7.12 -14.73 2.65
N TYR A 59 6.14 -15.18 1.88
CA TYR A 59 4.80 -14.63 1.92
C TYR A 59 4.23 -14.71 3.33
N GLU A 60 4.31 -15.89 3.95
CA GLU A 60 3.85 -16.06 5.33
C GLU A 60 4.66 -15.20 6.31
N ALA A 61 6.00 -15.21 6.14
CA ALA A 61 6.88 -14.48 7.04
C ALA A 61 6.63 -12.98 6.99
N VAL A 62 6.37 -12.44 5.80
CA VAL A 62 6.09 -11.02 5.65
C VAL A 62 4.87 -10.63 6.49
N PHE A 63 3.78 -11.37 6.39
CA PHE A 63 2.59 -11.04 7.18
C PHE A 63 2.82 -11.25 8.68
N ASP A 64 3.62 -12.24 9.07
CA ASP A 64 3.91 -12.49 10.48
C ASP A 64 4.73 -11.34 11.11
N TYR A 65 5.62 -10.74 10.33
CA TYR A 65 6.56 -9.74 10.85
C TYR A 65 6.20 -8.30 10.52
N TYR A 66 5.25 -8.09 9.59
CA TYR A 66 4.85 -6.73 9.23
C TYR A 66 4.05 -6.08 10.36
N ASP A 67 4.55 -4.95 10.84
CA ASP A 67 3.86 -4.18 11.88
C ASP A 67 3.01 -3.10 11.20
N THR A 68 1.70 -3.20 11.37
CA THR A 68 0.76 -2.26 10.74
C THR A 68 0.69 -0.91 11.45
N GLU A 69 1.27 -0.77 12.63
CA GLU A 69 1.17 0.48 13.40
C GLU A 69 1.72 1.71 12.69
N PRO A 70 2.93 1.68 12.09
CA PRO A 70 3.46 2.90 11.45
C PRO A 70 2.58 3.44 10.33
N VAL A 71 2.06 2.57 9.48
CA VAL A 71 1.14 2.98 8.42
C VAL A 71 -0.23 3.28 9.02
N GLY A 72 -0.68 2.44 9.95
CA GLY A 72 -1.98 2.60 10.59
C GLY A 72 -2.14 3.93 11.32
N ALA A 73 -1.04 4.49 11.81
CA ALA A 73 -1.06 5.79 12.48
C ALA A 73 -1.36 6.94 11.51
N LEU A 74 -1.19 6.71 10.21
CA LEU A 74 -1.39 7.72 9.17
C LEU A 74 -2.74 7.61 8.49
N VAL A 75 -3.47 6.52 8.71
CA VAL A 75 -4.71 6.23 7.99
C VAL A 75 -5.80 5.84 8.98
N ASP A 76 -7.03 5.73 8.49
CA ASP A 76 -8.15 5.31 9.34
C ASP A 76 -8.21 3.79 9.48
N THR A 77 -7.91 3.08 8.39
CA THR A 77 -7.96 1.61 8.38
C THR A 77 -6.76 1.04 7.63
N ILE A 78 -6.31 -0.13 8.07
CA ILE A 78 -5.32 -0.91 7.33
C ILE A 78 -5.68 -2.39 7.52
N ILE A 79 -5.77 -3.11 6.40
CA ILE A 79 -6.15 -4.52 6.38
C ILE A 79 -5.12 -5.28 5.55
N GLU A 80 -4.64 -6.39 6.09
CA GLU A 80 -3.76 -7.28 5.35
C GLU A 80 -4.59 -8.08 4.36
N GLU A 81 -4.16 -8.12 3.10
CA GLU A 81 -4.89 -8.82 2.04
C GLU A 81 -4.10 -10.03 1.58
N GLU A 82 -4.66 -11.21 1.78
CA GLU A 82 -4.09 -12.47 1.33
C GLU A 82 -4.82 -12.95 0.07
N GLY A 83 -4.29 -13.99 -0.56
CA GLY A 83 -4.94 -14.62 -1.71
C GLY A 83 -4.42 -14.17 -3.06
N HIS A 84 -3.42 -13.30 -3.07
CA HIS A 84 -2.75 -12.84 -4.29
C HIS A 84 -1.32 -13.39 -4.33
N CYS A 85 -0.69 -13.30 -5.48
CA CYS A 85 0.70 -13.74 -5.63
C CYS A 85 1.65 -12.96 -4.72
N ASP A 86 1.38 -11.68 -4.58
CA ASP A 86 2.16 -10.80 -3.70
C ASP A 86 1.33 -10.39 -2.50
N PRO A 87 1.97 -10.21 -1.34
CA PRO A 87 1.22 -9.71 -0.18
C PRO A 87 0.75 -8.29 -0.43
N GLY A 88 -0.41 -7.96 0.09
CA GLY A 88 -1.00 -6.65 -0.07
C GLY A 88 -1.59 -6.12 1.22
N TRP A 89 -1.73 -4.80 1.27
CA TRP A 89 -2.34 -4.10 2.39
C TRP A 89 -3.30 -3.08 1.83
N ILE A 90 -4.54 -3.08 2.33
CA ILE A 90 -5.55 -2.10 1.91
C ILE A 90 -5.65 -1.06 3.00
N VAL A 91 -5.36 0.20 2.65
CA VAL A 91 -5.48 1.30 3.61
C VAL A 91 -6.59 2.24 3.16
N GLY A 92 -7.29 2.81 4.15
CA GLY A 92 -8.38 3.74 3.89
C GLY A 92 -8.22 5.00 4.71
N PHE A 93 -8.46 6.15 4.08
CA PHE A 93 -8.44 7.44 4.75
C PHE A 93 -9.33 8.42 3.96
N PRO A 94 -9.81 9.50 4.62
CA PRO A 94 -10.68 10.45 3.93
C PRO A 94 -9.96 11.11 2.76
N PHE A 95 -10.67 11.30 1.65
CA PHE A 95 -10.13 12.01 0.50
C PHE A 95 -9.82 13.46 0.91
N ILE A 96 -8.62 13.92 0.56
CA ILE A 96 -8.17 15.28 0.87
C ILE A 96 -8.28 16.11 -0.40
N ASP A 97 -9.13 17.13 -0.37
CA ASP A 97 -9.40 17.99 -1.52
C ASP A 97 -8.41 19.16 -1.59
N ASP A 98 -7.14 18.84 -1.39
CA ASP A 98 -6.02 19.77 -1.51
C ASP A 98 -4.87 18.98 -2.09
N GLN A 99 -4.37 19.41 -3.25
CA GLN A 99 -3.38 18.63 -3.99
C GLN A 99 -2.10 18.42 -3.17
N ASP A 100 -1.57 19.48 -2.59
CA ASP A 100 -0.32 19.39 -1.82
C ASP A 100 -0.49 18.49 -0.59
N ALA A 101 -1.61 18.63 0.11
CA ALA A 101 -1.87 17.83 1.30
C ALA A 101 -2.06 16.36 0.93
N MET A 102 -2.74 16.09 -0.17
CA MET A 102 -2.94 14.70 -0.64
C MET A 102 -1.62 14.07 -1.05
N GLU A 103 -0.78 14.80 -1.78
CA GLU A 103 0.53 14.31 -2.17
C GLU A 103 1.41 14.05 -0.96
N GLY A 104 1.37 14.94 0.03
CA GLY A 104 2.11 14.76 1.28
C GLY A 104 1.65 13.55 2.06
N LYS A 105 0.35 13.30 2.08
CA LYS A 105 -0.22 12.12 2.74
C LYS A 105 0.26 10.83 2.08
N LEU A 106 0.19 10.77 0.74
CA LEU A 106 0.66 9.61 0.00
C LEU A 106 2.15 9.37 0.23
N ALA A 107 2.95 10.42 0.23
CA ALA A 107 4.39 10.30 0.46
C ALA A 107 4.69 9.71 1.84
N LYS A 108 3.98 10.17 2.86
CA LYS A 108 4.18 9.66 4.23
C LYS A 108 3.80 8.19 4.34
N ILE A 109 2.68 7.82 3.72
CA ILE A 109 2.22 6.42 3.74
C ILE A 109 3.25 5.52 3.05
N LEU A 110 3.73 5.94 1.88
CA LEU A 110 4.72 5.15 1.14
C LEU A 110 6.04 5.04 1.89
N GLN A 111 6.49 6.11 2.53
CA GLN A 111 7.71 6.07 3.33
C GLN A 111 7.59 5.10 4.50
N ALA A 112 6.47 5.14 5.20
CA ALA A 112 6.23 4.25 6.34
C ALA A 112 6.16 2.79 5.88
N HIS A 113 5.47 2.55 4.77
CA HIS A 113 5.33 1.21 4.21
C HIS A 113 6.68 0.66 3.74
N GLU A 114 7.45 1.46 3.02
CA GLU A 114 8.78 1.05 2.56
C GLU A 114 9.71 0.73 3.73
N LYS A 115 9.69 1.59 4.74
CA LYS A 115 10.52 1.38 5.92
C LYS A 115 10.16 0.07 6.62
N GLU A 116 8.86 -0.20 6.71
CA GLU A 116 8.41 -1.44 7.34
C GLU A 116 8.80 -2.67 6.51
N LEU A 117 8.66 -2.59 5.18
CA LEU A 117 9.10 -3.69 4.31
C LEU A 117 10.58 -3.99 4.47
N ARG A 118 11.42 -2.96 4.54
CA ARG A 118 12.86 -3.16 4.76
C ARG A 118 13.12 -3.87 6.09
N SER A 119 12.41 -3.44 7.12
CA SER A 119 12.54 -4.04 8.45
C SER A 119 12.13 -5.52 8.42
N VAL A 120 11.02 -5.80 7.75
CA VAL A 120 10.52 -7.17 7.60
C VAL A 120 11.53 -8.05 6.87
N PHE A 121 11.98 -7.61 5.70
CA PHE A 121 12.91 -8.42 4.90
C PHE A 121 14.24 -8.64 5.62
N ASP A 122 14.70 -7.67 6.39
CA ASP A 122 15.90 -7.83 7.19
C ASP A 122 15.67 -8.84 8.33
N ALA A 123 14.50 -8.79 8.95
CA ALA A 123 14.17 -9.69 10.05
C ALA A 123 14.00 -11.14 9.60
N ILE A 124 13.43 -11.36 8.40
CA ILE A 124 13.10 -12.72 7.96
C ILE A 124 14.22 -13.41 7.18
N LYS A 125 15.28 -12.70 6.82
CA LYS A 125 16.32 -13.26 5.94
C LYS A 125 16.96 -14.53 6.50
N ASP A 126 16.97 -14.71 7.81
CA ASP A 126 17.53 -15.89 8.48
C ASP A 126 16.44 -16.85 8.98
N LYS A 127 15.21 -16.65 8.55
CA LYS A 127 14.06 -17.40 9.06
C LYS A 127 13.54 -18.48 8.11
N GLU A 128 14.19 -18.67 6.98
CA GLU A 128 13.71 -19.65 5.99
C GLU A 128 13.52 -21.03 6.58
N ASP A 129 14.46 -21.50 7.37
CA ASP A 129 14.40 -22.83 7.97
C ASP A 129 13.19 -22.96 8.91
N ASP A 130 12.83 -21.90 9.61
CA ASP A 130 11.68 -21.91 10.51
C ASP A 130 10.36 -22.13 9.76
N TYR A 131 10.29 -21.69 8.51
CA TYR A 131 9.08 -21.78 7.69
C TYR A 131 9.08 -22.98 6.76
N ARG A 132 10.23 -23.56 6.45
CA ARG A 132 10.34 -24.69 5.53
C ARG A 132 10.40 -26.05 6.19
N GLU A 133 10.48 -26.12 7.49
CA GLU A 133 10.61 -27.40 8.22
C GLU A 133 9.34 -28.20 8.34
N GLU A 134 8.26 -27.73 7.80
CA GLU A 134 6.99 -28.46 7.89
C GLU A 134 6.72 -29.35 6.69
#